data_476f25907f7f56bcf750732d2b29ad03
#
_entry.id   476f25907f7f56bcf750732d2b29ad03
#
_cell.length_a   1.000
_cell.length_b   1.000
_cell.length_c   1.000
_cell.angle_alpha   90.00
_cell.angle_beta   90.00
_cell.angle_gamma   90.00
#
_symmetry.space_group_name_H-M   'P 1'
#
loop_
_entity.id
_entity.type
_entity.pdbx_description
1 polymer ?
#
loop_
_entity_poly.entity_id
_entity_poly.type
_entity_poly.pdbx_seq_one_letter_code
_entity_poly.pdbx_strand_id
1 'polypeptide(L)'
;MEFVDGCDYVMDQMEFFQIKNRYALHRAYRASQRCRFMLNIPTVGHTVIVFKYTRDSMPIEEVYGLDENAELTPETVRRLMERIMPKIPAYPSRAALDHWFVDMHRMPIFGACPPLAEGILTELLTQEILDIPGRAVLPVQPGYAIFDTVNWKAELVQRAGWAG
;
A
#
# COMPACT_ATOMS: atom_id res chain seq x y z
N MET A 1 18.15 -11.85 0.95
CA MET A 1 17.03 -12.74 1.30
C MET A 1 16.94 -13.02 2.79
N GLU A 2 18.01 -12.97 3.52
CA GLU A 2 18.05 -13.20 4.98
C GLU A 2 17.16 -12.27 5.82
N PHE A 3 16.86 -11.07 5.32
CA PHE A 3 16.08 -10.07 6.07
C PHE A 3 14.64 -10.53 6.38
N VAL A 4 14.00 -11.27 5.49
CA VAL A 4 12.61 -11.77 5.67
C VAL A 4 12.57 -13.16 6.30
N ASP A 5 13.71 -13.89 6.26
CA ASP A 5 13.79 -15.22 6.85
C ASP A 5 13.65 -15.15 8.38
N GLY A 6 12.74 -15.94 8.90
CA GLY A 6 12.44 -15.97 10.33
C GLY A 6 11.34 -15.01 10.78
N CYS A 7 10.87 -14.11 9.91
CA CYS A 7 9.73 -13.23 10.20
C CYS A 7 8.40 -13.94 9.93
N ASP A 8 7.43 -13.74 10.81
CA ASP A 8 6.05 -14.23 10.59
C ASP A 8 5.22 -13.21 9.79
N TYR A 9 5.60 -11.93 9.88
CA TYR A 9 4.93 -10.80 9.23
C TYR A 9 5.95 -9.77 8.75
N VAL A 10 5.64 -9.05 7.69
CA VAL A 10 6.46 -7.95 7.15
C VAL A 10 5.65 -6.66 7.12
N MET A 11 6.25 -5.57 7.58
CA MET A 11 5.72 -4.22 7.45
C MET A 11 6.55 -3.47 6.43
N ASP A 12 5.96 -3.22 5.26
CA ASP A 12 6.59 -2.43 4.20
C ASP A 12 6.23 -0.95 4.38
N GLN A 13 7.21 -0.15 4.76
CA GLN A 13 7.08 1.30 4.92
C GLN A 13 7.88 2.08 3.87
N MET A 14 8.30 1.40 2.78
CA MET A 14 9.01 2.06 1.70
C MET A 14 8.08 2.93 0.85
N GLU A 15 8.61 4.03 0.37
CA GLU A 15 7.93 4.89 -0.60
C GLU A 15 7.59 4.13 -1.89
N PHE A 16 6.44 4.44 -2.49
CA PHE A 16 5.99 3.77 -3.73
C PHE A 16 6.97 3.92 -4.88
N PHE A 17 7.72 5.00 -4.90
CA PHE A 17 8.70 5.30 -5.95
C PHE A 17 10.03 4.55 -5.80
N GLN A 18 10.22 3.80 -4.72
CA GLN A 18 11.36 2.91 -4.50
C GLN A 18 11.15 1.54 -5.18
N ILE A 19 10.81 1.55 -6.48
CA ILE A 19 10.30 0.39 -7.23
C ILE A 19 11.22 -0.82 -7.08
N LYS A 20 12.50 -0.67 -7.37
CA LYS A 20 13.49 -1.76 -7.30
C LYS A 20 13.57 -2.39 -5.91
N ASN A 21 13.62 -1.56 -4.87
CA ASN A 21 13.72 -2.02 -3.49
C ASN A 21 12.43 -2.73 -3.05
N ARG A 22 11.27 -2.19 -3.44
CA ARG A 22 9.98 -2.81 -3.16
C ARG A 22 9.84 -4.16 -3.85
N TYR A 23 10.21 -4.26 -5.12
CA TYR A 23 10.18 -5.54 -5.85
C TYR A 23 11.08 -6.57 -5.19
N ALA A 24 12.30 -6.17 -4.77
CA ALA A 24 13.20 -7.05 -4.06
C ALA A 24 12.62 -7.55 -2.73
N LEU A 25 11.97 -6.66 -1.93
CA LEU A 25 11.29 -7.04 -0.70
C LEU A 25 10.13 -7.99 -0.97
N HIS A 26 9.28 -7.69 -1.95
CA HIS A 26 8.13 -8.51 -2.29
C HIS A 26 8.52 -9.92 -2.79
N ARG A 27 9.59 -10.01 -3.61
CA ARG A 27 10.13 -11.31 -4.03
C ARG A 27 10.67 -12.11 -2.84
N ALA A 28 11.40 -11.47 -1.92
CA ALA A 28 11.88 -12.11 -0.69
C ALA A 28 10.71 -12.59 0.19
N TYR A 29 9.68 -11.75 0.37
CA TYR A 29 8.47 -12.12 1.07
C TYR A 29 7.78 -13.34 0.45
N ARG A 30 7.56 -13.35 -0.86
CA ARG A 30 6.90 -14.47 -1.57
C ARG A 30 7.70 -15.76 -1.51
N ALA A 31 9.03 -15.68 -1.46
CA ALA A 31 9.92 -16.83 -1.32
C ALA A 31 9.94 -17.40 0.11
N SER A 32 9.62 -16.61 1.12
CA SER A 32 9.59 -17.04 2.53
C SER A 32 8.46 -18.05 2.76
N GLN A 33 8.79 -19.18 3.38
CA GLN A 33 7.79 -20.18 3.77
C GLN A 33 7.10 -19.83 5.09
N ARG A 34 7.71 -18.98 5.88
CA ARG A 34 7.23 -18.61 7.22
C ARG A 34 6.35 -17.38 7.21
N CYS A 35 6.70 -16.37 6.42
CA CYS A 35 5.98 -15.10 6.42
C CYS A 35 4.54 -15.27 5.94
N ARG A 36 3.57 -14.94 6.79
CA ARG A 36 2.13 -15.18 6.56
C ARG A 36 1.52 -14.12 5.67
N PHE A 37 1.82 -12.84 5.94
CA PHE A 37 1.37 -11.71 5.14
C PHE A 37 2.30 -10.51 5.30
N MET A 38 2.13 -9.54 4.41
CA MET A 38 2.80 -8.25 4.48
C MET A 38 1.75 -7.13 4.43
N LEU A 39 1.97 -6.08 5.23
CA LEU A 39 1.17 -4.86 5.22
C LEU A 39 2.01 -3.67 4.78
N ASN A 40 1.40 -2.77 4.01
CA ASN A 40 1.92 -1.45 3.73
C ASN A 40 0.82 -0.43 4.05
N ILE A 41 1.12 0.56 4.90
CA ILE A 41 0.14 1.53 5.38
C ILE A 41 0.64 2.95 5.13
N PRO A 42 0.62 3.41 3.87
CA PRO A 42 0.98 4.78 3.54
C PRO A 42 -0.09 5.76 3.99
N THR A 43 0.35 6.98 4.26
CA THR A 43 -0.53 8.13 4.43
C THR A 43 -0.44 9.04 3.20
N VAL A 44 -1.59 9.53 2.74
CA VAL A 44 -1.67 10.52 1.65
C VAL A 44 -2.50 11.69 2.16
N GLY A 45 -1.82 12.76 2.54
CA GLY A 45 -2.46 13.91 3.18
C GLY A 45 -3.18 13.51 4.47
N HIS A 46 -4.48 13.64 4.50
CA HIS A 46 -5.35 13.27 5.62
C HIS A 46 -5.96 11.87 5.51
N THR A 47 -5.38 11.01 4.69
CA THR A 47 -5.91 9.68 4.42
C THR A 47 -4.90 8.62 4.79
N VAL A 48 -5.36 7.55 5.44
CA VAL A 48 -4.60 6.33 5.68
C VAL A 48 -5.08 5.26 4.71
N ILE A 49 -4.15 4.60 4.04
CA ILE A 49 -4.45 3.52 3.09
C ILE A 49 -3.79 2.25 3.60
N VAL A 50 -4.47 1.12 3.48
CA VAL A 50 -3.95 -0.18 3.91
C VAL A 50 -3.90 -1.12 2.73
N PHE A 51 -2.72 -1.57 2.38
CA PHE A 51 -2.50 -2.65 1.43
C PHE A 51 -2.08 -3.92 2.18
N LYS A 52 -2.80 -5.00 1.94
CA LYS A 52 -2.46 -6.33 2.45
C LYS A 52 -2.01 -7.22 1.29
N TYR A 53 -0.87 -7.86 1.48
CA TYR A 53 -0.31 -8.83 0.54
C TYR A 53 -0.29 -10.20 1.19
N THR A 54 -0.75 -11.20 0.47
CA THR A 54 -0.61 -12.62 0.79
C THR A 54 0.18 -13.31 -0.31
N ARG A 55 0.53 -14.56 -0.14
CA ARG A 55 1.24 -15.31 -1.19
C ARG A 55 0.42 -15.45 -2.47
N ASP A 56 -0.90 -15.50 -2.32
CA ASP A 56 -1.87 -15.68 -3.42
C ASP A 56 -2.32 -14.32 -4.00
N SER A 57 -1.88 -13.20 -3.44
CA SER A 57 -2.16 -11.89 -4.01
C SER A 57 -1.37 -11.69 -5.31
N MET A 58 -1.87 -10.81 -6.16
CA MET A 58 -1.19 -10.44 -7.40
C MET A 58 0.25 -9.98 -7.12
N PRO A 59 1.26 -10.40 -7.90
CA PRO A 59 2.61 -9.89 -7.77
C PRO A 59 2.66 -8.36 -7.88
N ILE A 60 3.53 -7.72 -7.09
CA ILE A 60 3.63 -6.27 -7.10
C ILE A 60 4.06 -5.73 -8.46
N GLU A 61 4.87 -6.48 -9.18
CA GLU A 61 5.32 -6.15 -10.53
C GLU A 61 4.12 -6.03 -11.50
N GLU A 62 3.15 -6.92 -11.37
CA GLU A 62 1.91 -6.86 -12.16
C GLU A 62 1.02 -5.72 -11.71
N VAL A 63 0.92 -5.47 -10.40
CA VAL A 63 0.16 -4.33 -9.85
C VAL A 63 0.72 -3.01 -10.35
N TYR A 64 2.03 -2.83 -10.30
CA TYR A 64 2.68 -1.61 -10.75
C TYR A 64 2.71 -1.49 -12.28
N GLY A 65 2.86 -2.62 -12.98
CA GLY A 65 2.96 -2.66 -14.43
C GLY A 65 4.17 -1.91 -14.98
N LEU A 66 5.27 -1.89 -14.21
CA LEU A 66 6.52 -1.22 -14.54
C LEU A 66 7.68 -2.19 -14.44
N ASP A 67 8.70 -1.97 -15.28
CA ASP A 67 10.00 -2.60 -15.09
C ASP A 67 10.68 -2.05 -13.83
N GLU A 68 11.51 -2.85 -13.17
CA GLU A 68 12.19 -2.45 -11.93
C GLU A 68 13.18 -1.29 -12.11
N ASN A 69 13.64 -1.05 -13.33
CA ASN A 69 14.53 0.05 -13.71
C ASN A 69 13.80 1.12 -14.52
N ALA A 70 12.46 1.09 -14.55
CA ALA A 70 11.68 2.07 -15.29
C ALA A 70 12.00 3.50 -14.86
N GLU A 71 12.16 4.40 -15.83
CA GLU A 71 12.29 5.82 -15.56
C GLU A 71 10.95 6.37 -15.05
N LEU A 72 11.01 7.10 -13.95
CA LEU A 72 9.85 7.75 -13.33
C LEU A 72 9.54 9.08 -14.02
N THR A 73 9.15 9.01 -15.28
CA THR A 73 8.63 10.19 -15.99
C THR A 73 7.28 10.62 -15.42
N PRO A 74 6.84 11.87 -15.62
CA PRO A 74 5.52 12.34 -15.20
C PRO A 74 4.36 11.43 -15.61
N GLU A 75 4.39 10.91 -16.83
CA GLU A 75 3.37 9.98 -17.32
C GLU A 75 3.43 8.63 -16.63
N THR A 76 4.64 8.09 -16.44
CA THR A 76 4.85 6.81 -15.72
C THR A 76 4.35 6.91 -14.29
N VAL A 77 4.63 8.02 -13.60
CA VAL A 77 4.17 8.24 -12.22
C VAL A 77 2.65 8.35 -12.15
N ARG A 78 2.00 9.11 -13.04
CA ARG A 78 0.52 9.21 -13.05
C ARG A 78 -0.12 7.84 -13.27
N ARG A 79 0.37 7.09 -14.26
CA ARG A 79 -0.13 5.74 -14.53
C ARG A 79 0.08 4.80 -13.35
N LEU A 80 1.23 4.87 -12.68
CA LEU A 80 1.51 4.09 -11.48
C LEU A 80 0.50 4.42 -10.37
N MET A 81 0.27 5.69 -10.08
CA MET A 81 -0.66 6.10 -9.03
C MET A 81 -2.10 5.68 -9.33
N GLU A 82 -2.55 5.79 -10.57
CA GLU A 82 -3.86 5.33 -11.02
C GLU A 82 -4.02 3.80 -10.90
N ARG A 83 -2.93 3.07 -11.12
CA ARG A 83 -2.92 1.61 -10.94
C ARG A 83 -2.95 1.20 -9.49
N ILE A 84 -2.16 1.84 -8.63
CA ILE A 84 -2.05 1.47 -7.21
C ILE A 84 -3.28 1.95 -6.43
N MET A 85 -3.69 3.18 -6.66
CA MET A 85 -4.74 3.87 -5.91
C MET A 85 -5.70 4.59 -6.85
N PRO A 86 -6.55 3.86 -7.59
CA PRO A 86 -7.52 4.50 -8.48
C PRO A 86 -8.53 5.39 -7.73
N LYS A 87 -8.73 5.11 -6.45
CA LYS A 87 -9.52 5.93 -5.55
C LYS A 87 -8.60 6.66 -4.59
N ILE A 88 -8.43 7.93 -4.82
CA ILE A 88 -7.66 8.85 -3.99
C ILE A 88 -8.57 9.77 -3.20
N PRO A 89 -8.09 10.43 -2.13
CA PRO A 89 -8.88 11.42 -1.41
C PRO A 89 -9.43 12.51 -2.33
N ALA A 90 -10.67 12.89 -2.13
CA ALA A 90 -11.35 13.85 -3.00
C ALA A 90 -10.98 15.32 -2.71
N TYR A 91 -10.34 15.60 -1.57
CA TYR A 91 -10.03 16.95 -1.13
C TYR A 91 -8.79 17.62 -1.78
N PRO A 92 -7.72 16.89 -2.20
CA PRO A 92 -6.63 17.55 -2.89
C PRO A 92 -7.02 17.90 -4.33
N SER A 93 -6.61 19.09 -4.77
CA SER A 93 -6.74 19.43 -6.18
C SER A 93 -5.82 18.54 -7.06
N ARG A 94 -6.16 18.39 -8.34
CA ARG A 94 -5.32 17.66 -9.28
C ARG A 94 -3.91 18.24 -9.35
N ALA A 95 -3.78 19.56 -9.33
CA ALA A 95 -2.48 20.24 -9.34
C ALA A 95 -1.64 19.92 -8.09
N ALA A 96 -2.27 19.81 -6.92
CA ALA A 96 -1.58 19.40 -5.70
C ALA A 96 -1.09 17.95 -5.78
N LEU A 97 -1.91 17.05 -6.30
CA LEU A 97 -1.54 15.65 -6.50
C LEU A 97 -0.39 15.51 -7.51
N ASP A 98 -0.45 16.22 -8.62
CA ASP A 98 0.63 16.22 -9.62
C ASP A 98 1.92 16.79 -9.01
N HIS A 99 1.86 17.89 -8.25
CA HIS A 99 3.03 18.42 -7.57
C HIS A 99 3.66 17.41 -6.60
N TRP A 100 2.86 16.74 -5.77
CA TRP A 100 3.40 15.79 -4.80
C TRP A 100 3.94 14.53 -5.45
N PHE A 101 3.20 13.93 -6.35
CA PHE A 101 3.55 12.63 -6.90
C PHE A 101 4.49 12.73 -8.09
N VAL A 102 4.25 13.69 -8.99
CA VAL A 102 4.99 13.80 -10.25
C VAL A 102 6.26 14.65 -10.09
N ASP A 103 6.16 15.82 -9.44
CA ASP A 103 7.30 16.71 -9.33
C ASP A 103 8.23 16.33 -8.18
N MET A 104 7.65 15.95 -7.04
CA MET A 104 8.42 15.68 -5.82
C MET A 104 8.72 14.18 -5.59
N HIS A 105 8.03 13.28 -6.26
CA HIS A 105 8.08 11.83 -6.01
C HIS A 105 7.90 11.49 -4.52
N ARG A 106 6.92 12.11 -3.87
CA ARG A 106 6.66 11.96 -2.43
C ARG A 106 5.17 11.85 -2.13
N MET A 107 4.88 11.18 -1.03
CA MET A 107 3.54 11.22 -0.42
C MET A 107 3.48 12.40 0.55
N PRO A 108 2.47 13.27 0.45
CA PRO A 108 2.26 14.31 1.45
C PRO A 108 1.84 13.67 2.75
N ILE A 109 2.40 14.14 3.85
CA ILE A 109 2.10 13.68 5.21
C ILE A 109 1.59 14.86 6.01
N PHE A 110 0.39 14.76 6.56
CA PHE A 110 -0.22 15.83 7.36
C PHE A 110 -0.61 15.38 8.77
N GLY A 111 -0.26 16.24 9.73
CA GLY A 111 -0.79 16.21 11.09
C GLY A 111 -0.64 14.87 11.79
N ALA A 112 -1.75 14.36 12.29
CA ALA A 112 -1.82 13.13 13.07
C ALA A 112 -1.96 11.86 12.23
N CYS A 113 -1.93 11.93 10.90
CA CYS A 113 -2.12 10.74 10.05
C CYS A 113 -1.05 9.65 10.24
N PRO A 114 0.26 9.96 10.39
CA PRO A 114 1.23 8.93 10.68
C PRO A 114 0.97 8.19 12.01
N PRO A 115 0.77 8.82 13.17
CA PRO A 115 0.37 8.12 14.40
C PRO A 115 -0.92 7.32 14.26
N LEU A 116 -1.89 7.82 13.50
CA LEU A 116 -3.12 7.08 13.21
C LEU A 116 -2.84 5.82 12.37
N ALA A 117 -1.99 5.94 11.35
CA ALA A 117 -1.56 4.82 10.53
C ALA A 117 -0.85 3.74 11.35
N GLU A 118 0.03 4.15 12.28
CA GLU A 118 0.71 3.24 13.21
C GLU A 118 -0.29 2.54 14.15
N GLY A 119 -1.28 3.28 14.67
CA GLY A 119 -2.35 2.71 15.48
C GLY A 119 -3.19 1.69 14.71
N ILE A 120 -3.60 2.01 13.50
CA ILE A 120 -4.33 1.10 12.60
C ILE A 120 -3.48 -0.14 12.29
N LEU A 121 -2.19 0.05 11.97
CA LEU A 121 -1.26 -1.04 11.70
C LEU A 121 -1.15 -2.01 12.87
N THR A 122 -0.95 -1.46 14.08
CA THR A 122 -0.82 -2.24 15.30
C THR A 122 -2.10 -3.03 15.59
N GLU A 123 -3.26 -2.38 15.46
CA GLU A 123 -4.56 -3.02 15.67
C GLU A 123 -4.82 -4.15 14.67
N LEU A 124 -4.59 -3.90 13.38
CA LEU A 124 -4.74 -4.91 12.34
C LEU A 124 -3.83 -6.12 12.56
N LEU A 125 -2.58 -5.86 12.94
CA LEU A 125 -1.62 -6.92 13.24
C LEU A 125 -2.07 -7.73 14.45
N THR A 126 -2.53 -7.06 15.50
CA THR A 126 -3.07 -7.71 16.71
C THR A 126 -4.27 -8.59 16.39
N GLN A 127 -5.21 -8.08 15.59
CA GLN A 127 -6.39 -8.84 15.16
C GLN A 127 -6.03 -10.09 14.34
N GLU A 128 -5.03 -9.99 13.48
CA GLU A 128 -4.54 -11.13 12.68
C GLU A 128 -3.78 -12.16 13.54
N ILE A 129 -2.96 -11.71 14.48
CA ILE A 129 -2.20 -12.60 15.38
C ILE A 129 -3.13 -13.36 16.34
N LEU A 130 -4.10 -12.65 16.94
CA LEU A 130 -5.02 -13.21 17.93
C LEU A 130 -6.24 -13.88 17.29
N ASP A 131 -6.35 -13.84 15.96
CA ASP A 131 -7.49 -14.38 15.21
C ASP A 131 -8.85 -13.92 15.76
N ILE A 132 -9.00 -12.60 15.95
CA ILE A 132 -10.19 -12.00 16.55
C ILE A 132 -11.43 -12.38 15.73
N PRO A 133 -12.44 -13.03 16.35
CA PRO A 133 -13.65 -13.42 15.66
C PRO A 133 -14.46 -12.21 15.16
N GLY A 134 -14.99 -12.30 13.95
CA GLY A 134 -15.83 -11.25 13.36
C GLY A 134 -15.11 -10.01 12.89
N ARG A 135 -13.77 -10.01 12.91
CA ARG A 135 -13.00 -8.90 12.32
C ARG A 135 -13.30 -8.73 10.81
N ALA A 136 -13.19 -7.51 10.35
CA ALA A 136 -13.31 -7.24 8.92
C ALA A 136 -12.20 -7.95 8.14
N VAL A 137 -12.57 -8.60 7.05
CA VAL A 137 -11.60 -9.21 6.14
C VAL A 137 -11.06 -8.12 5.22
N LEU A 138 -9.80 -7.77 5.41
CA LEU A 138 -9.14 -6.79 4.56
C LEU A 138 -9.00 -7.32 3.13
N PRO A 139 -9.29 -6.49 2.11
CA PRO A 139 -8.99 -6.85 0.74
C PRO A 139 -7.49 -7.12 0.56
N VAL A 140 -7.15 -8.16 -0.17
CA VAL A 140 -5.77 -8.38 -0.60
C VAL A 140 -5.50 -7.63 -1.91
N GLN A 141 -4.24 -7.26 -2.10
CA GLN A 141 -3.80 -6.59 -3.33
C GLN A 141 -4.26 -7.37 -4.58
N PRO A 142 -4.89 -6.73 -5.59
CA PRO A 142 -4.95 -5.29 -5.87
C PRO A 142 -6.05 -4.50 -5.11
N GLY A 143 -6.86 -5.12 -4.27
CA GLY A 143 -7.76 -4.40 -3.35
C GLY A 143 -7.00 -3.69 -2.21
N TYR A 144 -7.66 -2.79 -1.53
CA TYR A 144 -7.11 -2.04 -0.39
C TYR A 144 -8.21 -1.49 0.51
N ALA A 145 -7.84 -1.06 1.72
CA ALA A 145 -8.72 -0.28 2.58
C ALA A 145 -8.26 1.18 2.60
N ILE A 146 -9.21 2.11 2.73
CA ILE A 146 -8.96 3.55 2.83
C ILE A 146 -9.73 4.12 4.01
N PHE A 147 -9.06 4.93 4.82
CA PHE A 147 -9.66 5.71 5.89
C PHE A 147 -9.38 7.20 5.67
N ASP A 148 -10.43 7.95 5.40
CA ASP A 148 -10.40 9.40 5.16
C ASP A 148 -10.78 10.13 6.44
N THR A 149 -9.83 10.83 7.06
CA THR A 149 -10.07 11.58 8.30
C THR A 149 -10.83 12.89 8.08
N VAL A 150 -10.85 13.42 6.86
CA VAL A 150 -11.63 14.63 6.55
C VAL A 150 -13.13 14.33 6.57
N ASN A 151 -13.50 13.20 5.96
CA ASN A 151 -14.90 12.78 5.86
C ASN A 151 -15.32 11.75 6.92
N TRP A 152 -14.39 11.32 7.77
CA TRP A 152 -14.58 10.26 8.77
C TRP A 152 -15.19 9.00 8.15
N LYS A 153 -14.62 8.57 7.05
CA LYS A 153 -15.13 7.44 6.28
C LYS A 153 -14.07 6.37 6.10
N ALA A 154 -14.44 5.13 6.44
CA ALA A 154 -13.66 3.95 6.10
C ALA A 154 -14.32 3.19 4.95
N GLU A 155 -13.52 2.68 4.02
CA GLU A 155 -14.02 1.90 2.87
C GLU A 155 -13.07 0.77 2.52
N LEU A 156 -13.64 -0.41 2.21
CA LEU A 156 -12.92 -1.55 1.66
C LEU A 156 -13.11 -1.55 0.14
N VAL A 157 -12.04 -1.28 -0.58
CA VAL A 157 -12.05 -1.21 -2.05
C VAL A 157 -11.68 -2.57 -2.62
N GLN A 158 -12.68 -3.28 -3.15
CA GLN A 158 -12.47 -4.51 -3.89
C GLN A 158 -12.17 -4.20 -5.35
N ARG A 159 -11.27 -4.96 -5.96
CA ARG A 159 -10.90 -4.81 -7.38
C ARG A 159 -11.06 -6.14 -8.10
N ALA A 160 -12.29 -6.67 -8.07
CA ALA A 160 -12.64 -7.89 -8.82
C ALA A 160 -12.49 -7.64 -10.33
N GLY A 161 -11.86 -8.57 -11.03
CA GLY A 161 -11.73 -8.51 -12.49
C GLY A 161 -10.69 -7.50 -13.00
N TRP A 162 -9.72 -7.11 -12.18
CA TRP A 162 -8.62 -6.29 -12.63
C TRP A 162 -7.75 -7.06 -13.63
N ALA A 163 -8.01 -6.85 -14.92
CA ALA A 163 -7.10 -7.23 -16.00
C ALA A 163 -6.11 -6.07 -16.18
N GLY A 164 -4.84 -6.36 -15.96
CA GLY A 164 -3.76 -5.39 -16.07
C GLY A 164 -3.57 -4.85 -17.49
#